data_e4f8d926c21273fafca85198dcc28c20
#
_entry.id   e4f8d926c21273fafca85198dcc28c20
#
_cell.length_a   1.000
_cell.length_b   1.000
_cell.length_c   1.000
_cell.angle_alpha   90.00
_cell.angle_beta   90.00
_cell.angle_gamma   90.00
#
_symmetry.space_group_name_H-M   'P 1'
#
loop_
_entity.id
_entity.type
_entity.pdbx_description
1 polymer ?
#
loop_
_entity_poly.entity_id
_entity_poly.type
_entity_poly.pdbx_seq_one_letter_code
_entity_poly.pdbx_strand_id
1 'polypeptide(L)'
;CFNNGGKRVVPLMIREIRGPNDELLEAREPQSLQAMRSETAYALRSMMMDVVRAGTGTRASVPKVETFGKTGTSNDFIDAWFVGGTPGLTTAVYVGKDDHTSMGRGSVGGIAAAPAWKTFMEYAVKKQNTPAKFDPPPAWVETEKVSICRTTGYRAASGCPGVPLYLPIGKAPSARCPLHGGGYAEAEEDPTGPRLFLIEQDNDLVPEQPEYPSAPPRQTPSIAPENIPDAPAPYRQDPSPADEIESRYQKLLKEYGIE
;
A
#
# COMPACT_ATOMS: atom_id res chain seq x y z
N CYS A 1 3.36 -0.56 -7.51
CA CYS A 1 4.72 -0.02 -7.55
C CYS A 1 5.69 -0.84 -6.71
N PHE A 2 5.38 -1.12 -5.43
CA PHE A 2 6.30 -1.79 -4.48
C PHE A 2 6.63 -3.24 -4.84
N ASN A 3 5.78 -3.91 -5.60
CA ASN A 3 5.97 -5.31 -6.00
C ASN A 3 6.80 -5.46 -7.28
N ASN A 4 7.01 -4.37 -8.04
CA ASN A 4 7.67 -4.37 -9.33
C ASN A 4 8.74 -3.26 -9.51
N GLY A 5 9.49 -2.97 -8.45
CA GLY A 5 10.63 -2.07 -8.50
C GLY A 5 10.29 -0.61 -8.79
N GLY A 6 9.14 -0.13 -8.32
CA GLY A 6 8.73 1.26 -8.45
C GLY A 6 7.93 1.60 -9.72
N LYS A 7 7.65 0.62 -10.58
CA LYS A 7 6.84 0.82 -11.78
C LYS A 7 5.35 0.83 -11.43
N ARG A 8 4.66 1.87 -11.87
CA ARG A 8 3.20 1.91 -11.91
C ARG A 8 2.74 1.23 -13.20
N VAL A 9 1.82 0.30 -13.08
CA VAL A 9 1.15 -0.32 -14.23
C VAL A 9 -0.24 0.28 -14.36
N VAL A 10 -0.63 0.66 -15.56
CA VAL A 10 -2.00 1.08 -15.84
C VAL A 10 -2.89 -0.16 -15.78
N PRO A 11 -3.94 -0.17 -14.94
CA PRO A 11 -4.85 -1.32 -14.90
C PRO A 11 -5.45 -1.61 -16.27
N LEU A 12 -5.42 -2.87 -16.65
CA LEU A 12 -5.97 -3.35 -17.91
C LEU A 12 -7.10 -4.34 -17.60
N MET A 13 -8.33 -3.98 -17.91
CA MET A 13 -9.49 -4.83 -17.64
C MET A 13 -9.69 -5.87 -18.72
N ILE A 14 -9.45 -5.50 -19.98
CA ILE A 14 -9.57 -6.38 -21.16
C ILE A 14 -8.20 -6.45 -21.80
N ARG A 15 -7.62 -7.64 -21.81
CA ARG A 15 -6.30 -7.90 -22.40
C ARG A 15 -6.38 -8.24 -23.87
N GLU A 16 -7.36 -9.05 -24.24
CA GLU A 16 -7.58 -9.45 -25.62
C GLU A 16 -9.06 -9.68 -25.90
N ILE A 17 -9.47 -9.45 -27.11
CA ILE A 17 -10.78 -9.75 -27.64
C ILE A 17 -10.59 -10.76 -28.77
N ARG A 18 -11.33 -11.87 -28.72
CA ARG A 18 -11.31 -12.89 -29.73
C ARG A 18 -12.67 -13.02 -30.38
N GLY A 19 -12.70 -13.29 -31.66
CA GLY A 19 -13.91 -13.55 -32.41
C GLY A 19 -14.45 -14.98 -32.21
N PRO A 20 -15.58 -15.30 -32.87
CA PRO A 20 -16.25 -16.60 -32.70
C PRO A 20 -15.40 -17.81 -33.13
N ASN A 21 -14.42 -17.61 -34.02
CA ASN A 21 -13.50 -18.64 -34.50
C ASN A 21 -12.12 -18.58 -33.79
N ASP A 22 -12.06 -17.98 -32.59
CA ASP A 22 -10.84 -17.79 -31.79
C ASP A 22 -9.78 -16.89 -32.46
N GLU A 23 -10.11 -16.19 -33.55
CA GLU A 23 -9.23 -15.18 -34.15
C GLU A 23 -9.02 -14.00 -33.22
N LEU A 24 -7.79 -13.51 -33.10
CA LEU A 24 -7.45 -12.36 -32.30
C LEU A 24 -7.91 -11.08 -32.99
N LEU A 25 -8.95 -10.43 -32.44
CA LEU A 25 -9.48 -9.17 -32.95
C LEU A 25 -8.73 -7.96 -32.42
N GLU A 26 -8.44 -7.96 -31.13
CA GLU A 26 -7.70 -6.89 -30.46
C GLU A 26 -6.87 -7.46 -29.32
N ALA A 27 -5.65 -6.93 -29.15
CA ALA A 27 -4.82 -7.20 -27.99
C ALA A 27 -4.22 -5.90 -27.46
N ARG A 28 -4.12 -5.79 -26.13
CA ARG A 28 -3.51 -4.66 -25.45
C ARG A 28 -2.43 -5.14 -24.50
N GLU A 29 -1.28 -4.48 -24.58
CA GLU A 29 -0.19 -4.73 -23.63
C GLU A 29 -0.29 -3.75 -22.45
N PRO A 30 -0.01 -4.22 -21.22
CA PRO A 30 0.01 -3.35 -20.04
C PRO A 30 1.06 -2.25 -20.20
N GLN A 31 0.61 -1.00 -20.07
CA GLN A 31 1.53 0.14 -20.04
C GLN A 31 2.08 0.33 -18.64
N SER A 32 3.37 0.56 -18.54
CA SER A 32 4.02 0.85 -17.27
C SER A 32 4.95 2.05 -17.38
N LEU A 33 5.04 2.82 -16.31
CA LEU A 33 5.97 3.93 -16.18
C LEU A 33 6.67 3.88 -14.81
N GLN A 34 7.89 4.36 -14.74
CA GLN A 34 8.60 4.48 -13.48
C GLN A 34 7.98 5.60 -12.65
N ALA A 35 7.27 5.24 -11.57
CA ALA A 35 6.56 6.19 -10.70
C ALA A 35 7.37 6.60 -9.48
N MET A 36 8.35 5.78 -9.08
CA MET A 36 9.31 6.09 -8.02
C MET A 36 10.63 5.40 -8.31
N ARG A 37 11.71 5.89 -7.70
CA ARG A 37 13.02 5.25 -7.81
C ARG A 37 12.97 3.82 -7.29
N SER A 38 13.67 2.92 -7.97
CA SER A 38 13.66 1.49 -7.60
C SER A 38 14.16 1.26 -6.17
N GLU A 39 15.23 1.95 -5.76
CA GLU A 39 15.79 1.89 -4.41
C GLU A 39 14.75 2.25 -3.35
N THR A 40 13.94 3.28 -3.62
CA THR A 40 12.85 3.70 -2.73
C THR A 40 11.77 2.63 -2.64
N ALA A 41 11.40 2.01 -3.76
CA ALA A 41 10.41 0.94 -3.78
C ALA A 41 10.85 -0.28 -2.98
N TYR A 42 12.10 -0.70 -3.13
CA TYR A 42 12.67 -1.82 -2.36
C TYR A 42 12.78 -1.50 -0.85
N ALA A 43 13.21 -0.28 -0.52
CA ALA A 43 13.28 0.17 0.86
C ALA A 43 11.90 0.14 1.52
N LEU A 44 10.91 0.78 0.90
CA LEU A 44 9.53 0.79 1.42
C LEU A 44 8.92 -0.61 1.52
N ARG A 45 9.14 -1.48 0.53
CA ARG A 45 8.69 -2.87 0.61
C ARG A 45 9.29 -3.58 1.81
N SER A 46 10.60 -3.44 2.05
CA SER A 46 11.26 -4.09 3.20
C SER A 46 10.74 -3.59 4.54
N MET A 47 10.42 -2.29 4.66
CA MET A 47 9.77 -1.72 5.84
C MET A 47 8.35 -2.24 6.02
N MET A 48 7.57 -2.34 4.94
CA MET A 48 6.22 -2.91 4.99
C MET A 48 6.20 -4.41 5.28
N MET A 49 7.26 -5.16 4.94
CA MET A 49 7.42 -6.54 5.38
C MET A 49 7.56 -6.62 6.92
N ASP A 50 8.20 -5.64 7.55
CA ASP A 50 8.31 -5.61 9.00
C ASP A 50 6.97 -5.28 9.68
N VAL A 51 6.13 -4.45 9.07
CA VAL A 51 4.75 -4.23 9.54
C VAL A 51 3.97 -5.55 9.66
N VAL A 52 4.20 -6.49 8.75
CA VAL A 52 3.55 -7.80 8.78
C VAL A 52 4.25 -8.77 9.75
N ARG A 53 5.57 -8.65 9.92
CA ARG A 53 6.29 -9.53 10.86
C ARG A 53 5.98 -9.23 12.32
N ALA A 54 5.89 -7.96 12.68
CA ALA A 54 5.80 -7.55 14.08
C ALA A 54 5.08 -6.22 14.32
N GLY A 55 4.45 -5.64 13.31
CA GLY A 55 3.67 -4.41 13.41
C GLY A 55 2.17 -4.66 13.43
N THR A 56 1.41 -3.64 13.02
CA THR A 56 -0.05 -3.65 12.98
C THR A 56 -0.65 -4.65 11.98
N GLY A 57 0.17 -5.20 11.08
CA GLY A 57 -0.23 -6.12 10.01
C GLY A 57 0.04 -7.60 10.30
N THR A 58 0.38 -8.00 11.52
CA THR A 58 0.78 -9.39 11.84
C THR A 58 -0.27 -10.44 11.46
N ARG A 59 -1.56 -10.09 11.52
CA ARG A 59 -2.65 -10.98 11.13
C ARG A 59 -2.77 -11.21 9.62
N ALA A 60 -2.03 -10.45 8.79
CA ALA A 60 -1.94 -10.67 7.35
C ALA A 60 -0.80 -11.61 6.95
N SER A 61 0.00 -12.13 7.88
CA SER A 61 1.13 -13.00 7.58
C SER A 61 0.67 -14.30 6.91
N VAL A 62 1.13 -14.54 5.68
CA VAL A 62 0.89 -15.77 4.92
C VAL A 62 1.97 -16.79 5.29
N PRO A 63 1.63 -18.00 5.77
CA PRO A 63 2.62 -19.00 6.17
C PRO A 63 3.60 -19.34 5.06
N LYS A 64 4.90 -19.30 5.38
CA LYS A 64 6.00 -19.65 4.47
C LYS A 64 6.15 -18.74 3.23
N VAL A 65 5.39 -17.65 3.13
CA VAL A 65 5.46 -16.71 2.02
C VAL A 65 5.81 -15.32 2.54
N GLU A 66 6.78 -14.68 1.93
CA GLU A 66 7.12 -13.30 2.26
C GLU A 66 5.95 -12.37 1.91
N THR A 67 5.58 -11.57 2.88
CA THR A 67 4.40 -10.72 2.82
C THR A 67 4.76 -9.30 3.22
N PHE A 68 4.32 -8.33 2.48
CA PHE A 68 4.39 -6.92 2.86
C PHE A 68 2.99 -6.29 2.88
N GLY A 69 2.82 -5.25 3.65
CA GLY A 69 1.55 -4.51 3.64
C GLY A 69 1.44 -3.46 4.72
N LYS A 70 0.36 -2.71 4.63
CA LYS A 70 0.04 -1.65 5.58
C LYS A 70 -1.45 -1.65 5.90
N THR A 71 -1.75 -1.50 7.18
CA THR A 71 -3.12 -1.27 7.68
C THR A 71 -3.53 0.18 7.46
N GLY A 72 -4.79 0.41 7.21
CA GLY A 72 -5.44 1.71 7.25
C GLY A 72 -6.65 1.64 8.17
N THR A 73 -6.90 2.72 8.89
CA THR A 73 -8.09 2.89 9.74
C THR A 73 -8.47 4.35 9.67
N SER A 74 -9.71 4.65 9.30
CA SER A 74 -10.23 6.00 9.38
C SER A 74 -10.56 6.38 10.82
N ASN A 75 -10.74 7.68 11.06
CA ASN A 75 -11.23 8.17 12.33
C ASN A 75 -12.57 7.49 12.67
N ASP A 76 -12.85 7.36 13.95
CA ASP A 76 -14.10 6.78 14.47
C ASP A 76 -14.39 5.32 14.02
N PHE A 77 -13.38 4.60 13.53
CA PHE A 77 -13.50 3.20 13.09
C PHE A 77 -14.58 2.99 12.02
N ILE A 78 -14.72 3.93 11.09
CA ILE A 78 -15.67 3.85 9.98
C ILE A 78 -15.14 2.88 8.92
N ASP A 79 -13.85 3.03 8.55
CA ASP A 79 -13.21 2.23 7.51
C ASP A 79 -11.98 1.51 8.03
N ALA A 80 -11.86 0.25 7.67
CA ALA A 80 -10.70 -0.57 7.93
C ALA A 80 -10.12 -1.10 6.63
N TRP A 81 -8.83 -0.86 6.40
CA TRP A 81 -8.11 -1.28 5.21
C TRP A 81 -6.91 -2.16 5.53
N PHE A 82 -6.64 -3.09 4.66
CA PHE A 82 -5.32 -3.69 4.53
C PHE A 82 -4.93 -3.74 3.05
N VAL A 83 -3.80 -3.15 2.72
CA VAL A 83 -3.23 -3.18 1.37
C VAL A 83 -1.85 -3.80 1.46
N GLY A 84 -1.61 -4.84 0.68
CA GLY A 84 -0.35 -5.56 0.73
C GLY A 84 -0.18 -6.53 -0.42
N GLY A 85 0.90 -7.30 -0.38
CA GLY A 85 1.20 -8.28 -1.42
C GLY A 85 2.17 -9.36 -0.97
N THR A 86 2.24 -10.36 -1.81
CA THR A 86 3.24 -11.41 -1.84
C THR A 86 3.98 -11.34 -3.18
N PRO A 87 5.03 -12.10 -3.41
CA PRO A 87 5.64 -12.14 -4.74
C PRO A 87 4.60 -12.42 -5.83
N GLY A 88 4.50 -11.53 -6.82
CA GLY A 88 3.59 -11.65 -7.95
C GLY A 88 2.12 -11.26 -7.71
N LEU A 89 1.68 -11.06 -6.47
CA LEU A 89 0.30 -10.68 -6.16
C LEU A 89 0.23 -9.46 -5.26
N THR A 90 -0.71 -8.56 -5.55
CA THR A 90 -1.04 -7.41 -4.70
C THR A 90 -2.56 -7.32 -4.55
N THR A 91 -3.02 -7.13 -3.33
CA THR A 91 -4.44 -7.13 -2.99
C THR A 91 -4.74 -6.03 -1.98
N ALA A 92 -5.89 -5.43 -2.10
CA ALA A 92 -6.46 -4.53 -1.12
C ALA A 92 -7.76 -5.12 -0.57
N VAL A 93 -7.97 -5.03 0.73
CA VAL A 93 -9.23 -5.39 1.39
C VAL A 93 -9.74 -4.19 2.16
N TYR A 94 -10.98 -3.89 1.93
CA TYR A 94 -11.76 -2.87 2.61
C TYR A 94 -12.86 -3.53 3.43
N VAL A 95 -13.08 -3.03 4.62
CA VAL A 95 -14.21 -3.39 5.49
C VAL A 95 -14.80 -2.11 6.03
N GLY A 96 -16.09 -1.94 5.85
CA GLY A 96 -16.85 -0.77 6.29
C GLY A 96 -18.35 -1.06 6.18
N LYS A 97 -19.16 -0.13 6.64
CA LYS A 97 -20.61 -0.17 6.47
C LYS A 97 -21.05 0.75 5.35
N ASP A 98 -22.09 0.39 4.63
CA ASP A 98 -22.62 1.17 3.50
C ASP A 98 -23.14 2.55 3.91
N ASP A 99 -23.62 2.67 5.16
CA ASP A 99 -24.11 3.91 5.74
C ASP A 99 -22.99 4.80 6.32
N HIS A 100 -21.73 4.38 6.19
CA HIS A 100 -20.56 5.06 6.75
C HIS A 100 -20.62 5.32 8.25
N THR A 101 -21.39 4.52 9.00
CA THR A 101 -21.40 4.57 10.46
C THR A 101 -20.24 3.77 11.04
N SER A 102 -19.85 4.09 12.28
CA SER A 102 -18.78 3.38 12.96
C SER A 102 -19.05 1.87 13.05
N MET A 103 -18.02 1.08 12.81
CA MET A 103 -18.05 -0.37 13.04
C MET A 103 -17.84 -0.72 14.52
N GLY A 104 -17.57 0.28 15.34
CA GLY A 104 -17.30 0.12 16.75
C GLY A 104 -15.81 0.08 17.10
N ARG A 105 -15.54 0.32 18.39
CA ARG A 105 -14.18 0.39 18.96
C ARG A 105 -13.40 -0.89 18.66
N GLY A 106 -12.17 -0.76 18.19
CA GLY A 106 -11.31 -1.91 17.87
C GLY A 106 -11.44 -2.45 16.44
N SER A 107 -12.37 -1.93 15.62
CA SER A 107 -12.50 -2.30 14.20
C SER A 107 -11.41 -1.64 13.34
N VAL A 108 -10.16 -1.93 13.65
CA VAL A 108 -8.99 -1.40 12.93
C VAL A 108 -8.58 -2.33 11.81
N GLY A 109 -7.83 -1.79 10.83
CA GLY A 109 -7.39 -2.54 9.66
C GLY A 109 -6.68 -3.86 9.97
N GLY A 110 -5.87 -3.89 11.04
CA GLY A 110 -5.19 -5.10 11.50
C GLY A 110 -6.10 -6.19 12.08
N ILE A 111 -7.29 -5.83 12.53
CA ILE A 111 -8.27 -6.75 13.14
C ILE A 111 -9.36 -7.13 12.15
N ALA A 112 -9.91 -6.17 11.42
CA ALA A 112 -11.03 -6.39 10.52
C ALA A 112 -10.58 -6.80 9.10
N ALA A 113 -9.65 -6.08 8.49
CA ALA A 113 -9.27 -6.29 7.09
C ALA A 113 -8.12 -7.30 6.89
N ALA A 114 -7.11 -7.30 7.76
CA ALA A 114 -5.94 -8.14 7.61
C ALA A 114 -6.22 -9.65 7.63
N PRO A 115 -7.11 -10.20 8.47
CA PRO A 115 -7.46 -11.62 8.44
C PRO A 115 -8.17 -12.03 7.14
N ALA A 116 -9.10 -11.22 6.65
CA ALA A 116 -9.79 -11.47 5.39
C ALA A 116 -8.81 -11.45 4.21
N TRP A 117 -7.90 -10.47 4.20
CA TRP A 117 -6.80 -10.40 3.24
C TRP A 117 -5.92 -11.65 3.26
N LYS A 118 -5.54 -12.12 4.45
CA LYS A 118 -4.74 -13.34 4.61
C LYS A 118 -5.44 -14.55 4.02
N THR A 119 -6.70 -14.78 4.37
CA THR A 119 -7.50 -15.93 3.89
C THR A 119 -7.56 -15.95 2.36
N PHE A 120 -7.81 -14.80 1.74
CA PHE A 120 -7.79 -14.67 0.29
C PHE A 120 -6.40 -15.00 -0.30
N MET A 121 -5.34 -14.42 0.29
CA MET A 121 -3.99 -14.58 -0.24
C MET A 121 -3.44 -16.00 -0.08
N GLU A 122 -3.76 -16.71 1.00
CA GLU A 122 -3.40 -18.13 1.17
C GLU A 122 -3.98 -18.99 0.04
N TYR A 123 -5.21 -18.71 -0.38
CA TYR A 123 -5.81 -19.39 -1.52
C TYR A 123 -5.18 -18.95 -2.84
N ALA A 124 -5.04 -17.66 -3.07
CA ALA A 124 -4.56 -17.11 -4.34
C ALA A 124 -3.11 -17.49 -4.65
N VAL A 125 -2.21 -17.42 -3.66
CA VAL A 125 -0.80 -17.82 -3.77
C VAL A 125 -0.69 -19.29 -4.15
N LYS A 126 -1.47 -20.16 -3.51
CA LYS A 126 -1.49 -21.59 -3.78
C LYS A 126 -2.04 -21.88 -5.20
N LYS A 127 -3.14 -21.21 -5.58
CA LYS A 127 -3.77 -21.41 -6.89
C LYS A 127 -2.89 -20.94 -8.05
N GLN A 128 -2.19 -19.81 -7.88
CA GLN A 128 -1.35 -19.23 -8.92
C GLN A 128 0.10 -19.73 -8.88
N ASN A 129 0.45 -20.57 -7.90
CA ASN A 129 1.80 -21.10 -7.71
C ASN A 129 2.87 -19.98 -7.71
N THR A 130 2.61 -18.89 -6.98
CA THR A 130 3.54 -17.77 -6.92
C THR A 130 4.78 -18.10 -6.09
N PRO A 131 5.93 -17.43 -6.34
CA PRO A 131 7.12 -17.62 -5.52
C PRO A 131 6.88 -17.34 -4.03
N ALA A 132 7.58 -18.03 -3.17
CA ALA A 132 7.47 -17.85 -1.72
C ALA A 132 8.28 -16.64 -1.20
N LYS A 133 9.30 -16.21 -1.94
CA LYS A 133 10.19 -15.11 -1.56
C LYS A 133 10.27 -14.08 -2.67
N PHE A 134 10.46 -12.83 -2.27
CA PHE A 134 10.79 -11.77 -3.21
C PHE A 134 12.21 -11.93 -3.71
N ASP A 135 12.40 -11.63 -4.98
CA ASP A 135 13.74 -11.46 -5.51
C ASP A 135 14.44 -10.28 -4.81
N PRO A 136 15.74 -10.43 -4.51
CA PRO A 136 16.52 -9.32 -4.02
C PRO A 136 16.56 -8.20 -5.07
N PRO A 137 16.86 -6.95 -4.66
CA PRO A 137 17.10 -5.89 -5.62
C PRO A 137 18.15 -6.30 -6.64
N PRO A 138 17.90 -6.09 -7.95
CA PRO A 138 18.93 -6.31 -8.97
C PRO A 138 20.18 -5.47 -8.69
N ALA A 139 21.35 -5.94 -9.14
CA ALA A 139 22.63 -5.28 -8.86
C ALA A 139 22.72 -3.81 -9.34
N TRP A 140 21.91 -3.43 -10.34
CA TRP A 140 21.85 -2.05 -10.83
C TRP A 140 21.01 -1.12 -9.91
N VAL A 141 20.29 -1.69 -8.94
CA VAL A 141 19.54 -0.91 -7.94
C VAL A 141 20.49 -0.63 -6.77
N GLU A 142 20.83 0.62 -6.61
CA GLU A 142 21.80 1.08 -5.61
C GLU A 142 21.25 0.99 -4.18
N THR A 143 21.21 -0.22 -3.63
CA THR A 143 20.77 -0.50 -2.26
C THR A 143 21.80 -1.31 -1.50
N GLU A 144 21.85 -1.10 -0.19
CA GLU A 144 22.58 -1.95 0.76
C GLU A 144 21.58 -2.66 1.67
N LYS A 145 21.87 -3.93 1.98
CA LYS A 145 21.12 -4.70 2.96
C LYS A 145 21.72 -4.49 4.34
N VAL A 146 20.97 -3.87 5.23
CA VAL A 146 21.43 -3.60 6.58
C VAL A 146 20.45 -4.14 7.61
N SER A 147 20.95 -4.52 8.80
CA SER A 147 20.11 -4.86 9.93
C SER A 147 19.95 -3.62 10.81
N ILE A 148 18.72 -3.21 11.02
CA ILE A 148 18.35 -2.05 11.84
C ILE A 148 17.73 -2.52 13.14
N CYS A 149 18.15 -1.96 14.26
CA CYS A 149 17.53 -2.23 15.55
C CYS A 149 16.10 -1.66 15.57
N ARG A 150 15.10 -2.52 15.79
CA ARG A 150 13.69 -2.11 15.81
C ARG A 150 13.39 -1.09 16.91
N THR A 151 14.08 -1.19 18.04
CA THR A 151 13.85 -0.32 19.20
C THR A 151 14.42 1.08 19.00
N THR A 152 15.61 1.19 18.42
CA THR A 152 16.34 2.48 18.38
C THR A 152 16.45 3.07 17.00
N GLY A 153 16.19 2.29 15.93
CA GLY A 153 16.40 2.75 14.54
C GLY A 153 17.86 2.81 14.09
N TYR A 154 18.82 2.56 14.98
CA TYR A 154 20.24 2.52 14.63
C TYR A 154 20.63 1.19 13.97
N ARG A 155 21.82 1.11 13.38
CA ARG A 155 22.39 -0.14 12.87
C ARG A 155 22.42 -1.18 14.00
N ALA A 156 21.88 -2.35 13.78
CA ALA A 156 21.79 -3.39 14.81
C ALA A 156 23.17 -3.83 15.26
N ALA A 157 23.33 -3.97 16.58
CA ALA A 157 24.46 -4.59 17.24
C ALA A 157 24.13 -6.05 17.65
N SER A 158 25.09 -6.75 18.21
CA SER A 158 24.86 -8.10 18.75
C SER A 158 23.76 -8.05 19.84
N GLY A 159 22.78 -8.95 19.75
CA GLY A 159 21.65 -9.00 20.70
C GLY A 159 20.49 -8.06 20.37
N CYS A 160 20.59 -7.23 19.32
CA CYS A 160 19.47 -6.40 18.91
C CYS A 160 18.31 -7.21 18.33
N PRO A 161 17.04 -6.78 18.52
CA PRO A 161 15.93 -7.19 17.71
C PRO A 161 16.08 -6.58 16.30
N GLY A 162 17.01 -7.12 15.51
CA GLY A 162 17.41 -6.56 14.22
C GLY A 162 16.41 -6.91 13.11
N VAL A 163 16.10 -5.92 12.28
CA VAL A 163 15.25 -6.06 11.09
C VAL A 163 16.10 -5.87 9.85
N PRO A 164 16.15 -6.84 8.93
CA PRO A 164 16.86 -6.66 7.67
C PRO A 164 16.04 -5.75 6.75
N LEU A 165 16.65 -4.65 6.34
CA LEU A 165 16.08 -3.69 5.39
C LEU A 165 17.00 -3.54 4.18
N TYR A 166 16.43 -3.22 3.02
CA TYR A 166 17.15 -2.69 1.88
C TYR A 166 17.02 -1.18 1.89
N LEU A 167 18.13 -0.46 2.04
CA LEU A 167 18.15 0.99 2.04
C LEU A 167 19.00 1.50 0.87
N PRO A 168 18.72 2.69 0.32
CA PRO A 168 19.60 3.30 -0.67
C PRO A 168 21.02 3.43 -0.10
N ILE A 169 22.04 3.21 -0.94
CA ILE A 169 23.44 3.29 -0.52
C ILE A 169 23.71 4.65 0.16
N GLY A 170 24.37 4.59 1.30
CA GLY A 170 24.71 5.77 2.11
C GLY A 170 23.53 6.40 2.87
N LYS A 171 22.35 5.73 2.90
CA LYS A 171 21.20 6.18 3.71
C LYS A 171 20.97 5.30 4.95
N ALA A 172 21.78 4.28 5.15
CA ALA A 172 21.75 3.51 6.39
C ALA A 172 22.39 4.30 7.54
N PRO A 173 21.87 4.19 8.77
CA PRO A 173 22.50 4.78 9.94
C PRO A 173 23.95 4.31 10.07
N SER A 174 24.89 5.21 10.30
CA SER A 174 26.29 4.89 10.53
C SER A 174 26.52 4.38 11.95
N ALA A 175 25.83 4.96 12.94
CA ALA A 175 25.97 4.60 14.35
C ALA A 175 25.33 3.26 14.66
N ARG A 176 25.95 2.50 15.57
CA ARG A 176 25.41 1.23 16.10
C ARG A 176 24.46 1.48 17.25
N CYS A 177 23.55 0.54 17.47
CA CYS A 177 22.58 0.60 18.55
C CYS A 177 23.26 0.76 19.93
N PRO A 178 22.99 1.83 20.66
CA PRO A 178 23.61 2.07 21.96
C PRO A 178 23.01 1.17 23.07
N LEU A 179 21.75 0.68 22.89
CA LEU A 179 21.06 -0.09 23.92
C LEU A 179 21.50 -1.55 23.98
N HIS A 180 21.91 -2.15 22.88
CA HIS A 180 22.15 -3.60 22.79
C HIS A 180 23.61 -3.95 22.50
N GLY A 181 24.50 -2.98 22.34
CA GLY A 181 25.85 -3.20 21.83
C GLY A 181 26.99 -3.24 22.85
N GLY A 182 26.71 -3.15 24.14
CA GLY A 182 27.74 -3.34 25.21
C GLY A 182 28.90 -2.33 25.22
N GLY A 183 28.81 -1.25 24.46
CA GLY A 183 29.80 -0.17 24.43
C GLY A 183 29.10 1.17 24.40
N TYR A 184 29.21 1.92 25.48
CA TYR A 184 28.88 3.34 25.47
C TYR A 184 29.94 4.06 24.64
N ALA A 185 29.75 4.13 23.33
CA ALA A 185 30.33 5.22 22.57
C ALA A 185 29.43 6.43 22.82
N GLU A 186 29.98 7.49 23.36
CA GLU A 186 29.29 8.78 23.43
C GLU A 186 28.79 9.08 22.01
N ALA A 187 27.48 8.99 21.84
CA ALA A 187 26.84 9.33 20.59
C ALA A 187 26.93 10.86 20.50
N GLU A 188 27.82 11.38 19.66
CA GLU A 188 27.62 12.73 19.13
C GLU A 188 26.22 12.80 18.59
N GLU A 189 25.40 13.69 19.13
CA GLU A 189 24.02 13.90 18.67
C GLU A 189 24.07 14.25 17.19
N ASP A 190 23.68 13.31 16.33
CA ASP A 190 23.42 13.58 14.92
C ASP A 190 22.10 14.37 14.85
N PRO A 191 22.13 15.69 14.65
CA PRO A 191 20.92 16.50 14.59
C PRO A 191 20.04 16.20 13.39
N THR A 192 20.52 15.36 12.45
CA THR A 192 19.82 14.98 11.20
C THR A 192 19.29 13.55 11.23
N GLY A 193 19.54 12.81 12.30
CA GLY A 193 19.05 11.46 12.50
C GLY A 193 17.51 11.42 12.58
N PRO A 194 16.85 10.41 11.98
CA PRO A 194 15.40 10.30 12.07
C PRO A 194 15.01 10.13 13.55
N ARG A 195 14.25 11.09 14.08
CA ARG A 195 13.55 10.91 15.36
C ARG A 195 12.48 9.84 15.16
N LEU A 196 12.84 8.58 15.40
CA LEU A 196 11.85 7.53 15.54
C LEU A 196 11.11 7.75 16.85
N PHE A 197 9.84 8.09 16.74
CA PHE A 197 8.93 8.05 17.88
C PHE A 197 8.92 6.61 18.39
N LEU A 198 9.36 6.41 19.62
CA LEU A 198 9.15 5.18 20.36
C LEU A 198 7.63 4.97 20.46
N ILE A 199 7.11 4.02 19.72
CA ILE A 199 5.76 3.51 19.97
C ILE A 199 5.97 2.57 21.17
N GLU A 200 5.75 3.08 22.36
CA GLU A 200 5.57 2.26 23.54
C GLU A 200 4.38 1.35 23.25
N GLN A 201 4.63 0.05 23.27
CA GLN A 201 3.57 -0.95 23.23
C GLN A 201 2.96 -1.06 24.63
N ASP A 202 2.27 -0.01 25.06
CA ASP A 202 1.30 -0.13 26.13
C ASP A 202 0.02 -0.73 25.55
N ASN A 203 -0.14 -2.02 25.79
CA ASN A 203 -1.35 -2.75 25.40
C ASN A 203 -2.60 -2.31 26.17
N ASP A 204 -2.51 -1.39 27.14
CA ASP A 204 -3.61 -1.02 28.03
C ASP A 204 -3.92 0.48 28.14
N LEU A 205 -3.18 1.34 27.46
CA LEU A 205 -3.47 2.77 27.47
C LEU A 205 -3.68 3.28 26.03
N VAL A 206 -4.93 3.24 25.60
CA VAL A 206 -5.40 4.20 24.59
C VAL A 206 -5.26 5.57 25.26
N PRO A 207 -4.34 6.46 24.82
CA PRO A 207 -4.31 7.81 25.36
C PRO A 207 -5.71 8.40 25.15
N GLU A 208 -6.30 8.93 26.22
CA GLU A 208 -7.48 9.77 26.09
C GLU A 208 -7.14 10.84 25.06
N GLN A 209 -7.72 10.72 23.89
CA GLN A 209 -7.59 11.75 22.88
C GLN A 209 -8.17 13.03 23.48
N PRO A 210 -7.50 14.19 23.33
CA PRO A 210 -8.10 15.45 23.70
C PRO A 210 -9.47 15.51 23.00
N GLU A 211 -10.52 15.78 23.78
CA GLU A 211 -11.85 16.02 23.22
C GLU A 211 -11.74 17.18 22.23
N TYR A 212 -11.63 16.86 20.96
CA TYR A 212 -11.85 17.84 19.93
C TYR A 212 -13.32 18.24 20.02
N PRO A 213 -13.62 19.54 20.18
CA PRO A 213 -14.99 19.99 20.14
C PRO A 213 -15.63 19.43 18.88
N SER A 214 -16.77 18.76 19.04
CA SER A 214 -17.55 18.22 17.93
C SER A 214 -17.69 19.31 16.88
N ALA A 215 -17.22 19.03 15.66
CA ALA A 215 -17.37 19.98 14.57
C ALA A 215 -18.87 20.35 14.49
N PRO A 216 -19.20 21.64 14.43
CA PRO A 216 -20.59 22.02 14.29
C PRO A 216 -21.15 21.31 13.06
N PRO A 217 -22.44 20.90 13.09
CA PRO A 217 -23.05 20.23 11.96
C PRO A 217 -22.80 21.10 10.72
N ARG A 218 -22.25 20.51 9.66
CA ARG A 218 -22.07 21.19 8.40
C ARG A 218 -23.41 21.73 7.97
N GLN A 219 -23.64 23.03 8.19
CA GLN A 219 -24.72 23.72 7.54
C GLN A 219 -24.37 23.68 6.05
N THR A 220 -25.07 22.86 5.29
CA THR A 220 -25.08 23.00 3.84
C THR A 220 -25.56 24.42 3.57
N PRO A 221 -24.75 25.30 2.97
CA PRO A 221 -25.25 26.62 2.61
C PRO A 221 -26.43 26.39 1.68
N SER A 222 -27.62 26.83 2.10
CA SER A 222 -28.76 27.01 1.21
C SER A 222 -28.39 28.12 0.22
N ILE A 223 -27.82 27.72 -0.90
CA ILE A 223 -27.59 28.67 -2.02
C ILE A 223 -28.98 28.89 -2.63
N ALA A 224 -29.53 30.05 -2.41
CA ALA A 224 -30.73 30.48 -3.12
C ALA A 224 -30.43 30.42 -4.64
N PRO A 225 -31.38 29.96 -5.47
CA PRO A 225 -31.13 29.69 -6.89
C PRO A 225 -30.82 30.94 -7.73
N GLU A 226 -30.84 32.14 -7.15
CA GLU A 226 -30.68 33.41 -7.88
C GLU A 226 -29.24 33.93 -7.99
N ASN A 227 -28.23 33.27 -7.43
CA ASN A 227 -26.83 33.73 -7.45
C ASN A 227 -25.82 32.65 -7.90
N ILE A 228 -26.19 31.83 -8.86
CA ILE A 228 -25.23 30.97 -9.54
C ILE A 228 -24.64 31.80 -10.68
N PRO A 229 -23.35 32.22 -10.64
CA PRO A 229 -22.74 32.83 -11.83
C PRO A 229 -22.81 31.80 -12.96
N ASP A 230 -23.10 32.31 -14.18
CA ASP A 230 -23.16 31.48 -15.38
C ASP A 230 -22.02 30.49 -15.39
N ALA A 231 -22.37 29.22 -15.44
CA ALA A 231 -21.38 28.15 -15.49
C ALA A 231 -20.45 28.42 -16.67
N PRO A 232 -19.11 28.35 -16.47
CA PRO A 232 -18.20 28.46 -17.61
C PRO A 232 -18.63 27.41 -18.64
N ALA A 233 -18.59 27.80 -19.91
CA ALA A 233 -18.99 26.97 -21.04
C ALA A 233 -18.43 25.55 -20.83
N PRO A 234 -19.21 24.48 -21.05
CA PRO A 234 -18.80 23.15 -20.75
C PRO A 234 -17.46 22.89 -21.44
N TYR A 235 -16.45 22.60 -20.63
CA TYR A 235 -15.16 22.11 -21.12
C TYR A 235 -15.49 20.98 -22.08
N ARG A 236 -15.12 21.10 -23.35
CA ARG A 236 -15.18 19.97 -24.28
C ARG A 236 -14.33 18.89 -23.65
N GLN A 237 -14.97 17.94 -23.01
CA GLN A 237 -14.31 16.74 -22.58
C GLN A 237 -13.94 16.00 -23.87
N ASP A 238 -12.65 15.89 -24.14
CA ASP A 238 -12.21 14.87 -25.08
C ASP A 238 -12.83 13.55 -24.60
N PRO A 239 -13.31 12.71 -25.51
CA PRO A 239 -14.00 11.48 -25.13
C PRO A 239 -13.12 10.72 -24.14
N SER A 240 -13.70 10.30 -23.04
CA SER A 240 -12.92 9.53 -22.06
C SER A 240 -12.40 8.26 -22.73
N PRO A 241 -11.30 7.67 -22.26
CA PRO A 241 -10.85 6.37 -22.77
C PRO A 241 -11.95 5.30 -22.74
N ALA A 242 -12.92 5.43 -21.85
CA ALA A 242 -14.08 4.56 -21.78
C ALA A 242 -15.06 4.78 -22.95
N ASP A 243 -15.29 6.04 -23.35
CA ASP A 243 -16.18 6.37 -24.46
C ASP A 243 -15.58 5.93 -25.81
N GLU A 244 -14.26 6.03 -25.95
CA GLU A 244 -13.56 5.50 -27.14
C GLU A 244 -13.64 3.97 -27.21
N ILE A 245 -13.52 3.28 -26.09
CA ILE A 245 -13.64 1.82 -26.00
C ILE A 245 -15.05 1.40 -26.37
N GLU A 246 -16.07 2.03 -25.80
CA GLU A 246 -17.47 1.73 -26.07
C GLU A 246 -17.82 1.96 -27.55
N SER A 247 -17.40 3.10 -28.12
CA SER A 247 -17.59 3.41 -29.54
C SER A 247 -16.97 2.36 -30.45
N ARG A 248 -15.75 1.89 -30.11
CA ARG A 248 -15.04 0.87 -30.88
C ARG A 248 -15.67 -0.51 -30.72
N TYR A 249 -16.15 -0.83 -29.53
CA TYR A 249 -16.89 -2.06 -29.24
C TYR A 249 -18.20 -2.14 -30.05
N GLN A 250 -18.98 -1.05 -30.06
CA GLN A 250 -20.21 -0.96 -30.86
C GLN A 250 -19.94 -1.09 -32.38
N LYS A 251 -18.81 -0.57 -32.84
CA LYS A 251 -18.40 -0.74 -34.24
C LYS A 251 -18.10 -2.19 -34.59
N LEU A 252 -17.40 -2.90 -33.70
CA LEU A 252 -17.07 -4.32 -33.84
C LEU A 252 -18.37 -5.18 -33.86
N LEU A 253 -19.30 -4.94 -32.93
CA LEU A 253 -20.59 -5.66 -32.92
C LEU A 253 -21.33 -5.54 -34.24
N LYS A 254 -21.37 -4.34 -34.83
CA LYS A 254 -21.98 -4.12 -36.15
C LYS A 254 -21.22 -4.82 -37.28
N GLU A 255 -19.89 -4.79 -37.23
CA GLU A 255 -19.06 -5.42 -38.28
C GLU A 255 -19.20 -6.94 -38.29
N TYR A 256 -19.41 -7.55 -37.12
CA TYR A 256 -19.57 -9.01 -36.99
C TYR A 256 -21.03 -9.47 -36.85
N GLY A 257 -22.01 -8.55 -36.97
CA GLY A 257 -23.43 -8.90 -36.96
C GLY A 257 -23.93 -9.48 -35.63
N ILE A 258 -23.30 -9.11 -34.54
CA ILE A 258 -23.64 -9.52 -33.17
C ILE A 258 -24.50 -8.40 -32.57
N GLU A 259 -25.81 -8.41 -32.81
CA GLU A 259 -26.79 -7.55 -32.11
C GLU A 259 -27.42 -8.29 -30.93
#